data_9793afa8e7ac7599b0d82b9c04ac5598
#
_entry.id   9793afa8e7ac7599b0d82b9c04ac5598
#
_cell.length_a   1.000
_cell.length_b   1.000
_cell.length_c   1.000
_cell.angle_alpha   90.00
_cell.angle_beta   90.00
_cell.angle_gamma   90.00
#
_symmetry.space_group_name_H-M   'P 1'
#
loop_
_entity.id
_entity.type
_entity.pdbx_description
1 polymer ?
#
loop_
_entity_poly.entity_id
_entity_poly.type
_entity_poly.pdbx_seq_one_letter_code
_entity_poly.pdbx_strand_id
1 'polypeptide(L)'
;MKVLRYIAALVAAALIVSACGSSSSTTSSTPSSSGGGTSSTATGSSTGSSSASVAPAPTTPPTAIQVTTPLPKAPSAGKKVIALICQLPSCSRYENGIKGAGAALKWSVQFMTLNNSNPAASLTQAVSQKPDYIFLSGIPASVLKVPLQAAHSAGIPVISAADPDPASPSGFAAQVGGTLVPDAQNVGHWIINDSGGKASVVAVTIPQFPVLVGETDWYKNNFTKLCPGCKYNELDVTTADVGAGKTPSLLTAYLQSHPGTNYVFFTFADLGTTVPPVLKSSGFSSVKLTGCCGDSTIGKQVSESKQQAWTIAPNEYSGYTALDAMARLSVGEKLTTSYLNSIFPSPSWVVDSPASANQYLKPSGFDWFGPTGYEQQYAKLWQVG
;
A
#
# COMPACT_ATOMS: atom_id res chain seq x y z
N MET A 1 -28.25 4.18 -46.45
CA MET A 1 -27.89 3.48 -47.68
C MET A 1 -26.48 2.94 -47.60
N LYS A 2 -26.30 1.62 -47.94
CA LYS A 2 -25.09 0.78 -48.09
C LYS A 2 -24.39 0.43 -46.78
N VAL A 3 -24.66 -0.62 -46.11
CA VAL A 3 -24.40 -2.08 -46.14
C VAL A 3 -23.08 -2.46 -46.85
N LEU A 4 -22.11 -2.96 -46.10
CA LEU A 4 -21.23 -4.01 -46.59
C LEU A 4 -20.77 -4.94 -45.42
N ARG A 5 -21.19 -6.20 -45.54
CA ARG A 5 -20.76 -7.41 -44.81
C ARG A 5 -19.47 -7.95 -45.48
N TYR A 6 -18.67 -8.69 -44.74
CA TYR A 6 -17.84 -9.83 -45.18
C TYR A 6 -16.91 -10.18 -44.02
N ILE A 7 -16.66 -11.32 -43.56
CA ILE A 7 -16.80 -12.76 -43.84
C ILE A 7 -15.95 -13.42 -42.73
N ALA A 8 -16.48 -14.46 -42.13
CA ALA A 8 -15.81 -15.37 -41.22
C ALA A 8 -14.83 -16.29 -41.96
N ALA A 9 -13.72 -16.67 -41.35
CA ALA A 9 -12.96 -17.82 -41.74
C ALA A 9 -12.56 -18.65 -40.50
N LEU A 10 -13.19 -19.81 -40.39
CA LEU A 10 -12.79 -20.93 -39.55
C LEU A 10 -11.57 -21.61 -40.17
N VAL A 11 -10.58 -21.99 -39.36
CA VAL A 11 -9.69 -23.12 -39.67
C VAL A 11 -9.57 -23.95 -38.43
N ALA A 12 -10.04 -25.19 -38.52
CA ALA A 12 -9.86 -26.30 -37.59
C ALA A 12 -8.80 -27.26 -38.17
N ALA A 13 -8.23 -28.07 -37.31
CA ALA A 13 -7.46 -29.30 -37.49
C ALA A 13 -6.03 -29.18 -36.89
N ALA A 14 -5.41 -30.18 -36.25
CA ALA A 14 -5.77 -31.57 -35.98
C ALA A 14 -4.92 -32.06 -34.78
N LEU A 15 -5.45 -33.05 -34.10
CA LEU A 15 -4.84 -33.89 -33.08
C LEU A 15 -3.72 -34.75 -33.65
N ILE A 16 -2.60 -34.93 -32.92
CA ILE A 16 -1.78 -36.15 -33.02
C ILE A 16 -1.49 -36.66 -31.63
N VAL A 17 -2.02 -37.87 -31.38
CA VAL A 17 -1.74 -38.75 -30.26
C VAL A 17 -0.55 -39.62 -30.65
N SER A 18 0.40 -39.81 -29.75
CA SER A 18 1.30 -40.94 -29.79
C SER A 18 1.64 -41.41 -28.40
N ALA A 19 1.23 -42.64 -28.14
CA ALA A 19 1.44 -43.40 -26.93
C ALA A 19 2.63 -44.36 -27.08
N CYS A 20 3.00 -44.94 -25.96
CA CYS A 20 3.78 -46.16 -25.73
C CYS A 20 5.26 -46.07 -25.49
N GLY A 21 5.66 -46.62 -24.34
CA GLY A 21 6.66 -47.61 -24.18
C GLY A 21 7.13 -47.84 -22.75
N SER A 22 6.59 -48.90 -22.17
CA SER A 22 7.02 -49.55 -20.91
C SER A 22 8.38 -50.22 -21.06
N SER A 23 9.16 -50.33 -20.00
CA SER A 23 9.74 -51.62 -19.59
C SER A 23 10.45 -51.53 -18.22
N SER A 24 10.10 -52.49 -17.43
CA SER A 24 10.57 -52.96 -16.15
C SER A 24 11.95 -53.57 -16.19
N SER A 25 12.70 -53.53 -15.07
CA SER A 25 13.41 -54.72 -14.60
C SER A 25 13.83 -54.58 -13.13
N THR A 26 13.37 -55.48 -12.36
CA THR A 26 13.76 -55.99 -11.04
C THR A 26 15.20 -56.46 -10.96
N THR A 27 15.85 -56.30 -9.81
CA THR A 27 16.53 -57.43 -9.14
C THR A 27 16.81 -57.09 -7.66
N SER A 28 16.46 -58.02 -6.84
CA SER A 28 16.67 -58.22 -5.42
C SER A 28 18.09 -58.73 -5.11
N SER A 29 18.60 -58.40 -3.93
CA SER A 29 19.38 -59.33 -3.11
C SER A 29 19.62 -58.80 -1.70
N THR A 30 19.08 -59.47 -0.72
CA THR A 30 19.55 -59.54 0.67
C THR A 30 20.64 -60.62 0.76
N PRO A 31 21.55 -60.64 1.73
CA PRO A 31 21.28 -61.34 2.96
C PRO A 31 21.84 -60.73 4.26
N SER A 32 21.28 -61.30 5.34
CA SER A 32 21.49 -61.11 6.76
C SER A 32 22.90 -61.37 7.31
N SER A 33 23.24 -60.75 8.45
CA SER A 33 23.59 -61.41 9.70
C SER A 33 23.88 -60.45 10.86
N SER A 34 23.10 -60.55 11.88
CA SER A 34 23.37 -60.83 13.31
C SER A 34 24.36 -59.97 14.09
N GLY A 35 23.85 -59.43 15.18
CA GLY A 35 24.54 -59.43 16.46
C GLY A 35 24.57 -58.13 17.28
N GLY A 36 23.95 -58.16 18.47
CA GLY A 36 24.39 -57.40 19.64
C GLY A 36 23.43 -56.30 20.08
N GLY A 37 22.63 -56.58 21.10
CA GLY A 37 21.76 -55.61 21.78
C GLY A 37 22.52 -54.66 22.68
N THR A 38 21.97 -53.48 22.76
CA THR A 38 22.00 -52.61 23.97
C THR A 38 20.74 -51.75 23.92
N SER A 39 19.95 -51.87 24.98
CA SER A 39 18.78 -51.01 25.23
C SER A 39 19.25 -49.57 25.41
N SER A 40 18.85 -48.71 24.48
CA SER A 40 18.87 -47.29 24.66
C SER A 40 17.46 -46.77 24.63
N THR A 41 17.04 -46.21 25.74
CA THR A 41 15.80 -45.53 25.99
C THR A 41 15.55 -44.53 24.86
N ALA A 42 14.60 -44.76 24.00
CA ALA A 42 14.15 -43.82 23.00
C ALA A 42 13.40 -42.69 23.72
N THR A 43 14.10 -41.60 23.97
CA THR A 43 13.47 -40.29 24.25
C THR A 43 12.74 -39.92 22.98
N GLY A 44 11.42 -40.00 23.02
CA GLY A 44 10.54 -39.58 21.95
C GLY A 44 10.78 -38.07 21.70
N SER A 45 11.51 -37.77 20.63
CA SER A 45 11.48 -36.44 20.06
C SER A 45 10.08 -36.21 19.52
N SER A 46 9.25 -35.57 20.34
CA SER A 46 8.06 -34.90 19.84
C SER A 46 8.52 -33.88 18.80
N THR A 47 8.33 -34.17 17.52
CA THR A 47 8.35 -33.16 16.47
C THR A 47 7.18 -32.22 16.74
N GLY A 48 7.40 -31.27 17.66
CA GLY A 48 6.53 -30.15 17.82
C GLY A 48 6.54 -29.40 16.50
N SER A 49 5.41 -29.41 15.80
CA SER A 49 5.14 -28.40 14.76
C SER A 49 5.36 -27.04 15.40
N SER A 50 6.52 -26.45 15.20
CA SER A 50 6.74 -25.06 15.58
C SER A 50 5.75 -24.24 14.74
N SER A 51 4.69 -23.77 15.37
CA SER A 51 3.82 -22.78 14.75
C SER A 51 4.69 -21.59 14.36
N ALA A 52 4.62 -21.15 13.10
CA ALA A 52 5.32 -19.98 12.65
C ALA A 52 4.87 -18.79 13.53
N SER A 53 5.84 -18.16 14.17
CA SER A 53 5.62 -16.96 14.98
C SER A 53 6.66 -15.94 14.58
N VAL A 54 6.20 -14.73 14.30
CA VAL A 54 7.02 -13.58 13.93
C VAL A 54 6.86 -12.48 14.98
N ALA A 55 7.74 -11.47 14.95
CA ALA A 55 7.61 -10.32 15.82
C ALA A 55 6.22 -9.69 15.66
N PRO A 56 5.54 -9.33 16.76
CA PRO A 56 4.22 -8.71 16.70
C PRO A 56 4.29 -7.36 15.98
N ALA A 57 3.24 -7.05 15.22
CA ALA A 57 3.09 -5.74 14.61
C ALA A 57 2.95 -4.64 15.68
N PRO A 58 3.44 -3.41 15.44
CA PRO A 58 3.22 -2.29 16.34
C PRO A 58 1.72 -1.92 16.36
N THR A 59 1.12 -1.89 17.53
CA THR A 59 -0.30 -1.54 17.74
C THR A 59 -0.48 -0.17 18.40
N THR A 60 0.63 0.53 18.66
CA THR A 60 0.64 1.89 19.21
C THR A 60 1.05 2.87 18.12
N PRO A 61 0.28 3.94 17.88
CA PRO A 61 0.64 4.92 16.88
C PRO A 61 1.91 5.69 17.27
N PRO A 62 2.74 6.09 16.31
CA PRO A 62 3.86 6.99 16.55
C PRO A 62 3.38 8.37 17.03
N THR A 63 4.11 8.96 17.98
CA THR A 63 3.78 10.27 18.56
C THR A 63 4.69 11.40 18.06
N ALA A 64 5.84 11.07 17.46
CA ALA A 64 6.79 12.03 16.92
C ALA A 64 6.75 12.04 15.39
N ILE A 65 6.91 13.22 14.80
CA ILE A 65 7.11 13.35 13.36
C ILE A 65 8.49 12.79 12.95
N GLN A 66 8.62 12.37 11.69
CA GLN A 66 9.85 11.75 11.18
C GLN A 66 10.99 12.75 10.98
N VAL A 67 10.66 14.03 10.81
CA VAL A 67 11.62 15.13 10.61
C VAL A 67 11.86 15.81 11.94
N THR A 68 13.13 15.94 12.35
CA THR A 68 13.49 16.52 13.65
C THR A 68 14.36 17.79 13.55
N THR A 69 14.92 18.07 12.38
CA THR A 69 15.82 19.21 12.18
C THR A 69 15.02 20.46 11.84
N PRO A 70 15.06 21.53 12.67
CA PRO A 70 14.44 22.81 12.36
C PRO A 70 15.02 23.45 11.10
N LEU A 71 14.22 24.25 10.41
CA LEU A 71 14.72 25.12 9.34
C LEU A 71 15.69 26.15 9.90
N PRO A 72 16.67 26.64 9.12
CA PRO A 72 17.60 27.70 9.55
C PRO A 72 16.90 29.05 9.74
N LYS A 73 15.75 29.24 9.09
CA LYS A 73 14.89 30.44 9.17
C LYS A 73 13.48 30.11 8.71
N ALA A 74 12.52 30.92 9.10
CA ALA A 74 11.15 30.79 8.62
C ALA A 74 11.08 30.96 7.08
N PRO A 75 10.28 30.16 6.38
CA PRO A 75 10.02 30.34 4.95
C PRO A 75 9.30 31.66 4.67
N SER A 76 9.65 32.32 3.57
CA SER A 76 8.92 33.51 3.14
C SER A 76 7.48 33.18 2.76
N ALA A 77 6.53 34.00 3.16
CA ALA A 77 5.12 33.88 2.75
C ALA A 77 4.93 34.10 1.24
N GLY A 78 3.74 33.79 0.73
CA GLY A 78 3.29 34.12 -0.62
C GLY A 78 3.73 33.14 -1.72
N LYS A 79 4.33 32.00 -1.38
CA LYS A 79 4.63 30.95 -2.36
C LYS A 79 3.35 30.34 -2.92
N LYS A 80 3.40 29.88 -4.17
CA LYS A 80 2.30 29.23 -4.89
C LYS A 80 2.57 27.76 -5.07
N VAL A 81 1.67 26.93 -4.57
CA VAL A 81 1.70 25.45 -4.73
C VAL A 81 0.54 25.03 -5.61
N ILE A 82 0.78 24.20 -6.59
CA ILE A 82 -0.27 23.43 -7.29
C ILE A 82 -0.23 22.00 -6.79
N ALA A 83 -1.36 21.49 -6.30
CA ALA A 83 -1.53 20.11 -5.87
C ALA A 83 -2.43 19.38 -6.86
N LEU A 84 -1.87 18.39 -7.55
CA LEU A 84 -2.59 17.48 -8.44
C LEU A 84 -3.13 16.32 -7.61
N ILE A 85 -4.45 16.27 -7.43
CA ILE A 85 -5.12 15.30 -6.56
C ILE A 85 -5.88 14.29 -7.41
N CYS A 86 -5.67 13.01 -7.17
CA CYS A 86 -6.36 11.93 -7.85
C CYS A 86 -7.85 11.87 -7.43
N GLN A 87 -8.65 11.15 -8.21
CA GLN A 87 -10.11 11.08 -8.01
C GLN A 87 -10.56 9.96 -7.05
N LEU A 88 -9.63 9.28 -6.39
CA LEU A 88 -9.97 8.30 -5.37
C LEU A 88 -10.25 8.98 -4.01
N PRO A 89 -11.17 8.46 -3.18
CA PRO A 89 -11.45 9.03 -1.86
C PRO A 89 -10.22 9.18 -0.96
N SER A 90 -9.30 8.21 -1.00
CA SER A 90 -8.03 8.25 -0.26
C SER A 90 -7.15 9.45 -0.62
N CYS A 91 -7.22 9.95 -1.87
CA CYS A 91 -6.42 11.10 -2.30
C CYS A 91 -6.91 12.44 -1.73
N SER A 92 -8.21 12.59 -1.45
CA SER A 92 -8.76 13.83 -0.89
C SER A 92 -8.18 14.18 0.49
N ARG A 93 -7.67 13.19 1.21
CA ARG A 93 -7.03 13.38 2.51
C ARG A 93 -5.70 14.11 2.42
N TYR A 94 -4.93 13.95 1.33
CA TYR A 94 -3.76 14.78 1.08
C TYR A 94 -4.12 16.26 0.98
N GLU A 95 -5.29 16.57 0.36
CA GLU A 95 -5.78 17.93 0.20
C GLU A 95 -5.91 18.65 1.54
N ASN A 96 -6.49 18.00 2.56
CA ASN A 96 -6.62 18.56 3.89
C ASN A 96 -5.26 18.90 4.52
N GLY A 97 -4.30 17.97 4.44
CA GLY A 97 -2.95 18.19 4.96
C GLY A 97 -2.21 19.31 4.24
N ILE A 98 -2.24 19.32 2.92
CA ILE A 98 -1.60 20.35 2.08
C ILE A 98 -2.22 21.74 2.34
N LYS A 99 -3.55 21.80 2.48
CA LYS A 99 -4.26 23.04 2.81
C LYS A 99 -3.87 23.58 4.19
N GLY A 100 -3.83 22.71 5.20
CA GLY A 100 -3.42 23.07 6.56
C GLY A 100 -1.97 23.56 6.61
N ALA A 101 -1.05 22.84 6.00
CA ALA A 101 0.36 23.21 5.93
C ALA A 101 0.58 24.51 5.14
N GLY A 102 -0.11 24.66 4.01
CA GLY A 102 -0.07 25.90 3.20
C GLY A 102 -0.55 27.12 4.00
N ALA A 103 -1.62 26.98 4.78
CA ALA A 103 -2.12 28.04 5.66
C ALA A 103 -1.10 28.42 6.74
N ALA A 104 -0.46 27.42 7.40
CA ALA A 104 0.58 27.66 8.39
C ALA A 104 1.79 28.42 7.82
N LEU A 105 2.19 28.09 6.59
CA LEU A 105 3.28 28.74 5.87
C LEU A 105 2.87 30.08 5.21
N LYS A 106 1.60 30.44 5.24
CA LYS A 106 1.03 31.59 4.48
C LYS A 106 1.29 31.48 2.99
N TRP A 107 1.20 30.27 2.43
CA TRP A 107 1.33 29.97 1.03
C TRP A 107 -0.04 29.76 0.38
N SER A 108 -0.18 30.13 -0.90
CA SER A 108 -1.40 29.83 -1.65
C SER A 108 -1.32 28.42 -2.23
N VAL A 109 -2.38 27.64 -2.06
CA VAL A 109 -2.49 26.30 -2.62
C VAL A 109 -3.67 26.25 -3.58
N GLN A 110 -3.40 25.85 -4.81
CA GLN A 110 -4.41 25.56 -5.83
C GLN A 110 -4.51 24.05 -6.03
N PHE A 111 -5.70 23.51 -5.89
CA PHE A 111 -5.97 22.09 -6.17
C PHE A 111 -6.43 21.92 -7.60
N MET A 112 -5.90 20.92 -8.29
CA MET A 112 -6.28 20.52 -9.64
C MET A 112 -6.49 19.01 -9.67
N THR A 113 -7.44 18.55 -10.48
CA THR A 113 -7.66 17.12 -10.67
C THR A 113 -6.52 16.48 -11.45
N LEU A 114 -5.95 15.41 -10.90
CA LEU A 114 -5.03 14.54 -11.60
C LEU A 114 -5.83 13.56 -12.47
N ASN A 115 -5.69 13.65 -13.76
CA ASN A 115 -6.29 12.69 -14.68
C ASN A 115 -5.41 11.43 -14.76
N ASN A 116 -5.81 10.36 -14.09
CA ASN A 116 -5.05 9.11 -14.05
C ASN A 116 -4.87 8.44 -15.43
N SER A 117 -5.77 8.73 -16.39
CA SER A 117 -5.63 8.23 -17.77
C SER A 117 -4.65 9.05 -18.61
N ASN A 118 -4.36 10.28 -18.20
CA ASN A 118 -3.37 11.15 -18.87
C ASN A 118 -2.68 12.08 -17.83
N PRO A 119 -1.87 11.51 -16.92
CA PRO A 119 -1.25 12.28 -15.86
C PRO A 119 -0.20 13.28 -16.39
N ALA A 120 0.43 12.97 -17.52
CA ALA A 120 1.39 13.87 -18.16
C ALA A 120 0.74 15.19 -18.60
N ALA A 121 -0.49 15.15 -19.13
CA ALA A 121 -1.22 16.38 -19.48
C ALA A 121 -1.56 17.22 -18.25
N SER A 122 -1.96 16.58 -17.13
CA SER A 122 -2.24 17.27 -15.87
C SER A 122 -1.00 17.98 -15.34
N LEU A 123 0.16 17.30 -15.32
CA LEU A 123 1.41 17.91 -14.88
C LEU A 123 1.87 19.02 -15.83
N THR A 124 1.73 18.85 -17.15
CA THR A 124 2.03 19.90 -18.14
C THR A 124 1.20 21.15 -17.89
N GLN A 125 -0.10 20.98 -17.61
CA GLN A 125 -1.00 22.10 -17.30
C GLN A 125 -0.57 22.81 -15.99
N ALA A 126 -0.17 22.05 -14.96
CA ALA A 126 0.32 22.63 -13.71
C ALA A 126 1.62 23.43 -13.95
N VAL A 127 2.57 22.89 -14.68
CA VAL A 127 3.84 23.57 -15.02
C VAL A 127 3.60 24.88 -15.79
N SER A 128 2.63 24.90 -16.72
CA SER A 128 2.30 26.10 -17.51
C SER A 128 1.82 27.29 -16.66
N GLN A 129 1.29 27.04 -15.47
CA GLN A 129 0.86 28.07 -14.52
C GLN A 129 1.99 28.66 -13.70
N LYS A 130 3.23 28.15 -13.86
CA LYS A 130 4.45 28.65 -13.22
C LYS A 130 4.31 28.81 -11.69
N PRO A 131 3.90 27.75 -10.94
CA PRO A 131 3.90 27.79 -9.49
C PRO A 131 5.34 27.73 -8.95
N ASP A 132 5.52 28.00 -7.65
CA ASP A 132 6.81 27.76 -6.99
C ASP A 132 7.07 26.25 -6.79
N TYR A 133 6.01 25.47 -6.54
CA TYR A 133 6.08 24.02 -6.28
C TYR A 133 4.87 23.29 -6.85
N ILE A 134 5.07 22.01 -7.18
CA ILE A 134 3.97 21.10 -7.56
C ILE A 134 3.99 19.88 -6.64
N PHE A 135 2.81 19.46 -6.19
CA PHE A 135 2.57 18.18 -5.53
C PHE A 135 1.75 17.28 -6.43
N LEU A 136 2.03 15.97 -6.40
CA LEU A 136 1.17 14.93 -6.99
C LEU A 136 1.34 13.61 -6.22
N SER A 137 0.46 12.62 -6.45
CA SER A 137 0.56 11.32 -5.78
C SER A 137 0.27 10.15 -6.71
N GLY A 138 0.93 9.00 -6.44
CA GLY A 138 0.61 7.71 -7.05
C GLY A 138 1.01 7.54 -8.53
N ILE A 139 1.77 8.45 -9.12
CA ILE A 139 2.16 8.39 -10.52
C ILE A 139 3.69 8.29 -10.66
N PRO A 140 4.22 7.22 -11.26
CA PRO A 140 5.65 7.03 -11.39
C PRO A 140 6.30 8.05 -12.34
N ALA A 141 7.52 8.46 -12.02
CA ALA A 141 8.28 9.41 -12.82
C ALA A 141 8.48 8.94 -14.28
N SER A 142 8.47 7.64 -14.50
CA SER A 142 8.65 7.03 -15.84
C SER A 142 7.60 7.47 -16.86
N VAL A 143 6.34 7.71 -16.43
CA VAL A 143 5.26 8.18 -17.32
C VAL A 143 5.16 9.71 -17.39
N LEU A 144 5.94 10.43 -16.57
CA LEU A 144 5.95 11.89 -16.46
C LEU A 144 7.23 12.54 -16.99
N LYS A 145 8.10 11.80 -17.69
CA LYS A 145 9.44 12.27 -18.11
C LYS A 145 9.43 13.65 -18.76
N VAL A 146 8.56 13.87 -19.74
CA VAL A 146 8.50 15.14 -20.49
C VAL A 146 8.06 16.31 -19.60
N PRO A 147 6.92 16.26 -18.89
CA PRO A 147 6.52 17.36 -18.03
C PRO A 147 7.41 17.52 -16.79
N LEU A 148 8.06 16.49 -16.26
CA LEU A 148 9.07 16.61 -15.21
C LEU A 148 10.29 17.39 -15.71
N GLN A 149 10.78 17.08 -16.92
CA GLN A 149 11.87 17.84 -17.53
C GLN A 149 11.49 19.31 -17.76
N ALA A 150 10.25 19.59 -18.17
CA ALA A 150 9.76 20.96 -18.32
C ALA A 150 9.68 21.69 -16.97
N ALA A 151 9.19 21.03 -15.92
CA ALA A 151 9.18 21.56 -14.55
C ALA A 151 10.61 21.89 -14.07
N HIS A 152 11.53 20.95 -14.25
CA HIS A 152 12.93 21.10 -13.89
C HIS A 152 13.60 22.27 -14.64
N SER A 153 13.37 22.37 -15.97
CA SER A 153 13.89 23.48 -16.78
C SER A 153 13.32 24.85 -16.36
N ALA A 154 12.11 24.87 -15.81
CA ALA A 154 11.47 26.05 -15.26
C ALA A 154 11.86 26.35 -13.79
N GLY A 155 12.71 25.53 -13.17
CA GLY A 155 13.08 25.64 -11.76
C GLY A 155 11.94 25.34 -10.78
N ILE A 156 10.94 24.52 -11.19
CA ILE A 156 9.78 24.17 -10.39
C ILE A 156 9.99 22.75 -9.81
N PRO A 157 10.30 22.62 -8.50
CA PRO A 157 10.40 21.32 -7.85
C PRO A 157 9.05 20.62 -7.81
N VAL A 158 9.04 19.32 -8.14
CA VAL A 158 7.87 18.45 -8.05
C VAL A 158 8.08 17.48 -6.90
N ILE A 159 7.17 17.48 -5.93
CA ILE A 159 7.17 16.56 -4.80
C ILE A 159 6.10 15.51 -5.05
N SER A 160 6.45 14.22 -4.93
CA SER A 160 5.50 13.12 -5.08
C SER A 160 5.17 12.48 -3.74
N ALA A 161 4.00 11.85 -3.64
CA ALA A 161 3.63 10.98 -2.54
C ALA A 161 3.12 9.64 -3.07
N ALA A 162 3.24 8.57 -2.25
CA ALA A 162 2.79 7.22 -2.60
C ALA A 162 3.32 6.73 -3.97
N ASP A 163 4.61 6.93 -4.21
CA ASP A 163 5.31 6.54 -5.43
C ASP A 163 6.69 5.97 -5.04
N PRO A 164 7.04 4.74 -5.44
CA PRO A 164 8.28 4.09 -5.02
C PRO A 164 9.53 4.60 -5.75
N ASP A 165 9.39 5.45 -6.78
CA ASP A 165 10.53 5.99 -7.50
C ASP A 165 11.38 6.89 -6.58
N PRO A 166 12.69 6.65 -6.42
CA PRO A 166 13.51 7.50 -5.57
C PRO A 166 13.61 8.93 -6.11
N ALA A 167 13.77 9.89 -5.21
CA ALA A 167 14.06 11.26 -5.58
C ALA A 167 15.34 11.33 -6.46
N SER A 168 15.29 12.12 -7.52
CA SER A 168 16.40 12.23 -8.47
C SER A 168 16.47 13.61 -9.10
N PRO A 169 17.65 14.04 -9.59
CA PRO A 169 17.81 15.36 -10.22
C PRO A 169 16.92 15.59 -11.45
N SER A 170 16.52 14.54 -12.15
CA SER A 170 15.65 14.59 -13.35
C SER A 170 14.22 14.13 -13.10
N GLY A 171 13.91 13.71 -11.89
CA GLY A 171 12.59 13.21 -11.48
C GLY A 171 11.96 14.11 -10.42
N PHE A 172 11.43 13.45 -9.38
CA PHE A 172 10.86 14.16 -8.24
C PHE A 172 11.96 14.69 -7.31
N ALA A 173 11.76 15.87 -6.76
CA ALA A 173 12.69 16.49 -5.81
C ALA A 173 12.63 15.77 -4.44
N ALA A 174 11.47 15.25 -4.06
CA ALA A 174 11.27 14.41 -2.88
C ALA A 174 10.11 13.44 -3.09
N GLN A 175 10.15 12.34 -2.33
CA GLN A 175 9.11 11.32 -2.24
C GLN A 175 8.65 11.18 -0.80
N VAL A 176 7.35 11.27 -0.55
CA VAL A 176 6.74 11.15 0.77
C VAL A 176 5.89 9.89 0.81
N GLY A 177 6.13 9.01 1.79
CA GLY A 177 5.39 7.76 1.86
C GLY A 177 5.53 6.92 0.58
N GLY A 178 6.72 6.88 0.00
CA GLY A 178 7.00 6.21 -1.27
C GLY A 178 7.01 4.68 -1.19
N THR A 179 6.86 4.11 0.01
CA THR A 179 6.75 2.67 0.19
C THR A 179 5.71 2.32 1.24
N LEU A 180 4.88 1.33 0.93
CA LEU A 180 3.89 0.72 1.82
C LEU A 180 4.34 -0.69 2.28
N VAL A 181 5.58 -1.06 1.99
CA VAL A 181 6.14 -2.35 2.42
C VAL A 181 6.10 -2.53 3.95
N PRO A 182 6.40 -1.51 4.79
CA PRO A 182 6.24 -1.64 6.24
C PRO A 182 4.80 -1.94 6.67
N ASP A 183 3.81 -1.43 5.94
CA ASP A 183 2.39 -1.68 6.18
C ASP A 183 2.02 -3.12 5.86
N ALA A 184 2.42 -3.60 4.68
CA ALA A 184 2.25 -5.00 4.27
C ALA A 184 2.93 -5.96 5.25
N GLN A 185 4.14 -5.63 5.71
CA GLN A 185 4.88 -6.40 6.70
C GLN A 185 4.13 -6.48 8.04
N ASN A 186 3.67 -5.34 8.55
CA ASN A 186 2.96 -5.29 9.83
C ASN A 186 1.68 -6.12 9.80
N VAL A 187 0.85 -5.97 8.75
CA VAL A 187 -0.37 -6.76 8.60
C VAL A 187 -0.06 -8.24 8.34
N GLY A 188 0.96 -8.55 7.54
CA GLY A 188 1.41 -9.91 7.30
C GLY A 188 1.88 -10.61 8.57
N HIS A 189 2.63 -9.93 9.44
CA HIS A 189 3.03 -10.44 10.75
C HIS A 189 1.81 -10.70 11.64
N TRP A 190 0.85 -9.77 11.65
CA TRP A 190 -0.40 -9.98 12.37
C TRP A 190 -1.14 -11.23 11.86
N ILE A 191 -1.29 -11.40 10.54
CA ILE A 191 -1.95 -12.57 9.91
C ILE A 191 -1.24 -13.88 10.30
N ILE A 192 0.10 -13.93 10.26
CA ILE A 192 0.87 -15.12 10.64
C ILE A 192 0.57 -15.50 12.08
N ASN A 193 0.63 -14.54 13.00
CA ASN A 193 0.42 -14.78 14.43
C ASN A 193 -1.04 -15.15 14.72
N ASP A 194 -2.01 -14.46 14.15
CA ASP A 194 -3.45 -14.68 14.34
C ASP A 194 -3.92 -16.04 13.79
N SER A 195 -3.31 -16.49 12.69
CA SER A 195 -3.62 -17.80 12.06
C SER A 195 -2.88 -18.98 12.67
N GLY A 196 -1.93 -18.72 13.59
CA GLY A 196 -1.02 -19.77 14.07
C GLY A 196 -0.21 -20.41 12.95
N GLY A 197 0.13 -19.65 11.90
CA GLY A 197 0.91 -20.11 10.76
C GLY A 197 0.13 -20.92 9.72
N LYS A 198 -1.20 -20.75 9.64
CA LYS A 198 -2.09 -21.51 8.73
C LYS A 198 -2.97 -20.61 7.85
N ALA A 199 -2.52 -19.40 7.58
CA ALA A 199 -3.28 -18.48 6.75
C ALA A 199 -3.31 -18.91 5.28
N SER A 200 -4.46 -18.74 4.63
CA SER A 200 -4.60 -18.72 3.17
C SER A 200 -5.09 -17.34 2.78
N VAL A 201 -4.18 -16.52 2.27
CA VAL A 201 -4.40 -15.09 2.00
C VAL A 201 -4.66 -14.86 0.52
N VAL A 202 -5.67 -14.05 0.20
CA VAL A 202 -5.76 -13.37 -1.09
C VAL A 202 -5.50 -11.89 -0.91
N ALA A 203 -4.55 -11.33 -1.65
CA ALA A 203 -4.38 -9.89 -1.74
C ALA A 203 -5.26 -9.32 -2.86
N VAL A 204 -6.04 -8.30 -2.57
CA VAL A 204 -6.79 -7.53 -3.57
C VAL A 204 -6.00 -6.27 -3.87
N THR A 205 -5.61 -6.07 -5.14
CA THR A 205 -4.67 -5.02 -5.53
C THR A 205 -5.00 -4.40 -6.88
N ILE A 206 -4.42 -3.22 -7.16
CA ILE A 206 -4.46 -2.57 -8.48
C ILE A 206 -3.01 -2.50 -9.01
N PRO A 207 -2.60 -3.39 -9.93
CA PRO A 207 -1.22 -3.45 -10.41
C PRO A 207 -0.72 -2.20 -11.15
N GLN A 208 -1.64 -1.31 -11.57
CA GLN A 208 -1.27 -0.05 -12.20
C GLN A 208 -0.54 0.94 -11.25
N PHE A 209 -0.61 0.71 -9.94
CA PHE A 209 0.09 1.53 -8.95
C PHE A 209 1.32 0.80 -8.41
N PRO A 210 2.54 1.20 -8.80
CA PRO A 210 3.77 0.50 -8.39
C PRO A 210 3.95 0.41 -6.87
N VAL A 211 3.46 1.37 -6.10
CA VAL A 211 3.52 1.36 -4.63
C VAL A 211 2.74 0.17 -4.05
N LEU A 212 1.61 -0.23 -4.65
CA LEU A 212 0.81 -1.38 -4.24
C LEU A 212 1.46 -2.70 -4.66
N VAL A 213 2.18 -2.70 -5.79
CA VAL A 213 2.98 -3.87 -6.22
C VAL A 213 4.07 -4.18 -5.20
N GLY A 214 4.68 -3.16 -4.58
CA GLY A 214 5.64 -3.36 -3.50
C GLY A 214 5.08 -4.15 -2.30
N GLU A 215 3.80 -3.96 -1.96
CA GLU A 215 3.13 -4.72 -0.89
C GLU A 215 2.93 -6.19 -1.28
N THR A 216 2.38 -6.43 -2.48
CA THR A 216 2.15 -7.80 -2.97
C THR A 216 3.48 -8.54 -3.16
N ASP A 217 4.52 -7.87 -3.62
CA ASP A 217 5.86 -8.45 -3.72
C ASP A 217 6.45 -8.81 -2.35
N TRP A 218 6.16 -8.03 -1.30
CA TRP A 218 6.55 -8.42 0.05
C TRP A 218 5.87 -9.75 0.45
N TYR A 219 4.58 -9.91 0.21
CA TYR A 219 3.87 -11.16 0.49
C TYR A 219 4.45 -12.34 -0.31
N LYS A 220 4.69 -12.18 -1.61
CA LYS A 220 5.32 -13.22 -2.45
C LYS A 220 6.69 -13.65 -1.93
N ASN A 221 7.53 -12.68 -1.59
CA ASN A 221 8.95 -12.91 -1.33
C ASN A 221 9.30 -13.18 0.13
N ASN A 222 8.48 -12.70 1.09
CA ASN A 222 8.78 -12.76 2.51
C ASN A 222 7.71 -13.52 3.31
N PHE A 223 6.44 -13.22 3.12
CA PHE A 223 5.35 -13.84 3.90
C PHE A 223 5.38 -15.36 3.83
N THR A 224 5.50 -15.94 2.64
CA THR A 224 5.55 -17.38 2.44
C THR A 224 6.81 -18.03 3.03
N LYS A 225 7.94 -17.30 3.09
CA LYS A 225 9.17 -17.76 3.74
C LYS A 225 9.06 -17.71 5.27
N LEU A 226 8.45 -16.65 5.79
CA LEU A 226 8.20 -16.50 7.24
C LEU A 226 7.15 -17.48 7.74
N CYS A 227 6.22 -17.89 6.87
CA CYS A 227 5.13 -18.80 7.17
C CYS A 227 5.03 -19.93 6.12
N PRO A 228 5.85 -20.99 6.22
CA PRO A 228 5.80 -22.10 5.25
C PRO A 228 4.47 -22.85 5.19
N GLY A 229 3.63 -22.75 6.25
CA GLY A 229 2.28 -23.32 6.29
C GLY A 229 1.20 -22.40 5.71
N CYS A 230 1.54 -21.17 5.37
CA CYS A 230 0.62 -20.21 4.79
C CYS A 230 0.58 -20.31 3.27
N LYS A 231 -0.54 -19.86 2.69
CA LYS A 231 -0.72 -19.72 1.23
C LYS A 231 -0.97 -18.25 0.88
N TYR A 232 -0.53 -17.85 -0.30
CA TYR A 232 -0.72 -16.51 -0.81
C TYR A 232 -1.15 -16.54 -2.28
N ASN A 233 -2.16 -15.75 -2.61
CA ASN A 233 -2.65 -15.51 -3.96
C ASN A 233 -3.01 -14.04 -4.15
N GLU A 234 -3.29 -13.63 -5.37
CA GLU A 234 -3.68 -12.28 -5.73
C GLU A 234 -4.98 -12.26 -6.51
N LEU A 235 -5.75 -11.19 -6.31
CA LEU A 235 -6.91 -10.81 -7.10
C LEU A 235 -6.65 -9.38 -7.62
N ASP A 236 -6.30 -9.29 -8.89
CA ASP A 236 -6.13 -8.01 -9.56
C ASP A 236 -7.49 -7.40 -9.90
N VAL A 237 -7.65 -6.13 -9.54
CA VAL A 237 -8.79 -5.31 -9.95
C VAL A 237 -8.28 -4.05 -10.66
N THR A 238 -9.16 -3.37 -11.38
CA THR A 238 -8.82 -2.12 -12.07
C THR A 238 -9.38 -0.91 -11.33
N THR A 239 -8.84 0.28 -11.57
CA THR A 239 -9.44 1.53 -11.07
C THR A 239 -10.87 1.71 -11.53
N ALA A 240 -11.22 1.23 -12.73
CA ALA A 240 -12.58 1.24 -13.25
C ALA A 240 -13.51 0.30 -12.47
N ASP A 241 -13.03 -0.88 -12.04
CA ASP A 241 -13.81 -1.80 -11.22
C ASP A 241 -14.08 -1.22 -9.83
N VAL A 242 -13.09 -0.56 -9.22
CA VAL A 242 -13.25 0.15 -7.95
C VAL A 242 -14.28 1.28 -8.09
N GLY A 243 -14.12 2.13 -9.10
CA GLY A 243 -15.07 3.22 -9.38
C GLY A 243 -16.49 2.75 -9.67
N ALA A 244 -16.66 1.56 -10.24
CA ALA A 244 -17.94 0.91 -10.49
C ALA A 244 -18.48 0.10 -9.30
N GLY A 245 -17.78 0.06 -8.15
CA GLY A 245 -18.17 -0.69 -6.95
C GLY A 245 -18.13 -2.20 -7.12
N LYS A 246 -17.34 -2.75 -8.05
CA LYS A 246 -17.30 -4.18 -8.36
C LYS A 246 -16.41 -5.01 -7.45
N THR A 247 -15.53 -4.40 -6.66
CA THR A 247 -14.60 -5.13 -5.79
C THR A 247 -15.28 -6.23 -4.96
N PRO A 248 -16.43 -5.97 -4.28
CA PRO A 248 -17.09 -7.01 -3.50
C PRO A 248 -17.56 -8.22 -4.31
N SER A 249 -18.11 -8.00 -5.52
CA SER A 249 -18.57 -9.10 -6.38
C SER A 249 -17.42 -9.92 -6.96
N LEU A 250 -16.33 -9.27 -7.37
CA LEU A 250 -15.12 -9.92 -7.85
C LEU A 250 -14.49 -10.79 -6.75
N LEU A 251 -14.38 -10.23 -5.53
CA LEU A 251 -13.87 -10.99 -4.39
C LEU A 251 -14.78 -12.15 -4.02
N THR A 252 -16.11 -11.98 -4.05
CA THR A 252 -17.06 -13.06 -3.78
C THR A 252 -16.88 -14.21 -4.77
N ALA A 253 -16.78 -13.91 -6.06
CA ALA A 253 -16.53 -14.92 -7.10
C ALA A 253 -15.18 -15.64 -6.88
N TYR A 254 -14.15 -14.91 -6.49
CA TYR A 254 -12.85 -15.48 -6.14
C TYR A 254 -12.98 -16.47 -4.97
N LEU A 255 -13.63 -16.07 -3.88
CA LEU A 255 -13.79 -16.89 -2.68
C LEU A 255 -14.60 -18.18 -2.95
N GLN A 256 -15.61 -18.10 -3.83
CA GLN A 256 -16.39 -19.27 -4.27
C GLN A 256 -15.52 -20.30 -4.98
N SER A 257 -14.56 -19.87 -5.79
CA SER A 257 -13.61 -20.74 -6.50
C SER A 257 -12.40 -21.16 -5.66
N HIS A 258 -12.19 -20.52 -4.49
CA HIS A 258 -11.05 -20.78 -3.59
C HIS A 258 -11.53 -20.96 -2.13
N PRO A 259 -12.27 -22.04 -1.83
CA PRO A 259 -12.97 -22.22 -0.54
C PRO A 259 -12.05 -22.33 0.69
N GLY A 260 -10.74 -22.48 0.49
CA GLY A 260 -9.76 -22.51 1.57
C GLY A 260 -9.23 -21.14 2.00
N THR A 261 -9.60 -20.05 1.29
CA THR A 261 -9.17 -18.70 1.64
C THR A 261 -9.83 -18.24 2.94
N ASN A 262 -9.01 -17.81 3.92
CA ASN A 262 -9.50 -17.39 5.24
C ASN A 262 -9.07 -15.98 5.64
N TYR A 263 -8.19 -15.34 4.84
CA TYR A 263 -7.79 -13.95 4.99
C TYR A 263 -7.85 -13.22 3.64
N VAL A 264 -8.27 -11.96 3.68
CA VAL A 264 -8.13 -11.01 2.58
C VAL A 264 -7.21 -9.89 3.03
N PHE A 265 -6.23 -9.55 2.23
CA PHE A 265 -5.40 -8.36 2.39
C PHE A 265 -5.74 -7.35 1.29
N PHE A 266 -6.25 -6.19 1.67
CA PHE A 266 -6.48 -5.09 0.73
C PHE A 266 -5.29 -4.15 0.74
N THR A 267 -4.73 -3.86 -0.43
CA THR A 267 -3.57 -2.99 -0.55
C THR A 267 -3.88 -1.52 -0.23
N PHE A 268 -5.16 -1.12 -0.16
CA PHE A 268 -5.59 0.18 0.38
C PHE A 268 -7.10 0.21 0.68
N ALA A 269 -7.55 1.22 1.45
CA ALA A 269 -8.89 1.32 2.01
C ALA A 269 -10.03 1.20 1.01
N ASP A 270 -9.95 1.89 -0.14
CA ASP A 270 -11.04 1.97 -1.12
C ASP A 270 -11.43 0.58 -1.67
N LEU A 271 -10.51 -0.41 -1.62
CA LEU A 271 -10.78 -1.79 -2.01
C LEU A 271 -11.62 -2.55 -0.98
N GLY A 272 -11.48 -2.23 0.31
CA GLY A 272 -12.10 -2.97 1.43
C GLY A 272 -13.38 -2.36 1.98
N THR A 273 -13.59 -1.04 1.78
CA THR A 273 -14.63 -0.27 2.48
C THR A 273 -16.06 -0.80 2.29
N THR A 274 -16.40 -1.27 1.09
CA THR A 274 -17.75 -1.74 0.74
C THR A 274 -17.93 -3.27 0.83
N VAL A 275 -16.87 -4.00 1.18
CA VAL A 275 -16.82 -5.47 1.15
C VAL A 275 -17.59 -6.16 2.28
N PRO A 276 -17.55 -5.71 3.55
CA PRO A 276 -18.08 -6.50 4.68
C PRO A 276 -19.55 -6.91 4.55
N PRO A 277 -20.51 -6.02 4.15
CA PRO A 277 -21.92 -6.42 4.04
C PRO A 277 -22.16 -7.46 2.95
N VAL A 278 -21.41 -7.38 1.83
CA VAL A 278 -21.56 -8.31 0.70
C VAL A 278 -21.04 -9.69 1.06
N LEU A 279 -19.86 -9.79 1.69
CA LEU A 279 -19.33 -11.10 2.11
C LEU A 279 -20.21 -11.76 3.18
N LYS A 280 -20.77 -10.96 4.10
CA LYS A 280 -21.71 -11.47 5.10
C LYS A 280 -22.95 -12.08 4.44
N SER A 281 -23.57 -11.40 3.47
CA SER A 281 -24.76 -11.92 2.77
C SER A 281 -24.45 -13.09 1.84
N SER A 282 -23.21 -13.22 1.40
CA SER A 282 -22.75 -14.31 0.51
C SER A 282 -22.20 -15.53 1.25
N GLY A 283 -22.29 -15.57 2.60
CA GLY A 283 -21.86 -16.71 3.40
C GLY A 283 -20.37 -16.77 3.76
N PHE A 284 -19.61 -15.68 3.49
CA PHE A 284 -18.17 -15.58 3.76
C PHE A 284 -17.83 -14.77 5.03
N SER A 285 -18.75 -14.74 6.01
CA SER A 285 -18.55 -13.94 7.26
C SER A 285 -17.36 -14.42 8.13
N SER A 286 -16.86 -15.64 7.91
CA SER A 286 -15.68 -16.18 8.61
C SER A 286 -14.34 -15.73 8.00
N VAL A 287 -14.34 -15.18 6.80
CA VAL A 287 -13.13 -14.68 6.15
C VAL A 287 -12.72 -13.37 6.81
N LYS A 288 -11.50 -13.31 7.32
CA LYS A 288 -10.95 -12.13 7.99
C LYS A 288 -10.49 -11.10 6.97
N LEU A 289 -10.95 -9.86 7.12
CA LEU A 289 -10.65 -8.74 6.24
C LEU A 289 -9.58 -7.86 6.89
N THR A 290 -8.46 -7.74 6.22
CA THR A 290 -7.29 -6.98 6.68
C THR A 290 -6.77 -6.08 5.56
N GLY A 291 -5.92 -5.14 5.85
CA GLY A 291 -5.34 -4.34 4.77
C GLY A 291 -4.45 -3.20 5.21
N CYS A 292 -3.98 -2.47 4.21
CA CYS A 292 -3.16 -1.27 4.36
C CYS A 292 -3.98 0.00 4.18
N CYS A 293 -3.43 1.05 4.77
CA CYS A 293 -3.81 2.42 4.41
C CYS A 293 -5.27 2.73 4.69
N GLY A 294 -5.80 2.17 5.80
CA GLY A 294 -7.14 2.41 6.29
C GLY A 294 -7.42 3.89 6.55
N ASP A 295 -8.67 4.26 6.34
CA ASP A 295 -9.22 5.59 6.64
C ASP A 295 -10.16 5.57 7.84
N SER A 296 -10.87 6.66 8.06
CA SER A 296 -11.86 6.78 9.13
C SER A 296 -13.00 5.75 9.02
N THR A 297 -13.37 5.34 7.80
CA THR A 297 -14.42 4.33 7.56
C THR A 297 -13.91 2.94 7.96
N ILE A 298 -12.71 2.60 7.55
CA ILE A 298 -12.06 1.34 7.94
C ILE A 298 -11.87 1.28 9.45
N GLY A 299 -11.35 2.33 10.07
CA GLY A 299 -11.19 2.39 11.54
C GLY A 299 -12.51 2.17 12.29
N LYS A 300 -13.60 2.76 11.81
CA LYS A 300 -14.96 2.51 12.32
C LYS A 300 -15.38 1.05 12.11
N GLN A 301 -15.11 0.47 10.95
CA GLN A 301 -15.46 -0.93 10.68
C GLN A 301 -14.66 -1.91 11.54
N VAL A 302 -13.40 -1.60 11.88
CA VAL A 302 -12.64 -2.38 12.87
C VAL A 302 -13.27 -2.26 14.26
N SER A 303 -13.68 -1.05 14.69
CA SER A 303 -14.36 -0.85 15.98
C SER A 303 -15.67 -1.62 16.10
N GLU A 304 -16.33 -1.89 14.98
CA GLU A 304 -17.56 -2.66 14.87
C GLU A 304 -17.33 -4.16 14.59
N SER A 305 -16.10 -4.65 14.65
CA SER A 305 -15.70 -6.04 14.33
C SER A 305 -16.08 -6.50 12.90
N LYS A 306 -16.28 -5.58 11.99
CA LYS A 306 -16.58 -5.87 10.59
C LYS A 306 -15.33 -6.14 9.75
N GLN A 307 -14.21 -5.62 10.21
CA GLN A 307 -12.87 -5.84 9.68
C GLN A 307 -11.89 -6.08 10.84
N GLN A 308 -10.71 -6.61 10.56
CA GLN A 308 -9.74 -6.97 11.57
C GLN A 308 -8.55 -6.02 11.57
N ALA A 309 -7.36 -6.47 11.18
CA ALA A 309 -6.13 -5.71 11.28
C ALA A 309 -5.90 -4.80 10.07
N TRP A 310 -5.71 -3.50 10.32
CA TRP A 310 -5.43 -2.51 9.28
C TRP A 310 -4.33 -1.56 9.73
N THR A 311 -3.40 -1.24 8.83
CA THR A 311 -2.59 -0.04 9.04
C THR A 311 -3.40 1.19 8.63
N ILE A 312 -3.12 2.33 9.26
CA ILE A 312 -3.86 3.58 9.02
C ILE A 312 -2.96 4.55 8.25
N ALA A 313 -3.43 5.01 7.09
CA ALA A 313 -2.68 5.93 6.26
C ALA A 313 -2.74 7.37 6.81
N PRO A 314 -1.61 7.98 7.15
CA PRO A 314 -1.56 9.36 7.61
C PRO A 314 -1.44 10.34 6.43
N ASN A 315 -2.40 10.35 5.49
CA ASN A 315 -2.31 11.14 4.28
C ASN A 315 -2.30 12.66 4.56
N GLU A 316 -3.02 13.10 5.59
CA GLU A 316 -2.98 14.50 6.05
C GLU A 316 -1.56 14.89 6.54
N TYR A 317 -0.95 14.02 7.35
CA TYR A 317 0.44 14.18 7.79
C TYR A 317 1.42 14.17 6.59
N SER A 318 1.20 13.31 5.63
CA SER A 318 2.01 13.25 4.41
C SER A 318 1.92 14.55 3.59
N GLY A 319 0.77 15.22 3.62
CA GLY A 319 0.60 16.57 3.06
C GLY A 319 1.51 17.60 3.74
N TYR A 320 1.59 17.57 5.08
CA TYR A 320 2.53 18.41 5.83
C TYR A 320 3.99 18.08 5.52
N THR A 321 4.32 16.79 5.44
CA THR A 321 5.68 16.33 5.08
C THR A 321 6.09 16.80 3.68
N ALA A 322 5.16 16.78 2.73
CA ALA A 322 5.42 17.28 1.38
C ALA A 322 5.72 18.79 1.38
N LEU A 323 4.96 19.58 2.15
CA LEU A 323 5.21 21.00 2.30
C LEU A 323 6.48 21.28 3.12
N ASP A 324 6.89 20.41 4.04
CA ASP A 324 8.20 20.53 4.71
C ASP A 324 9.36 20.42 3.71
N ALA A 325 9.28 19.48 2.76
CA ALA A 325 10.27 19.40 1.69
C ALA A 325 10.33 20.69 0.84
N MET A 326 9.16 21.24 0.49
CA MET A 326 9.08 22.51 -0.22
C MET A 326 9.62 23.68 0.63
N ALA A 327 9.30 23.71 1.92
CA ALA A 327 9.76 24.75 2.86
C ALA A 327 11.29 24.74 2.98
N ARG A 328 11.91 23.56 3.08
CA ARG A 328 13.38 23.42 3.07
C ARG A 328 14.00 23.98 1.79
N LEU A 329 13.46 23.61 0.64
CA LEU A 329 13.92 24.16 -0.65
C LEU A 329 13.75 25.68 -0.71
N SER A 330 12.67 26.24 -0.13
CA SER A 330 12.38 27.68 -0.14
C SER A 330 13.39 28.53 0.63
N VAL A 331 14.05 27.95 1.64
CA VAL A 331 15.08 28.60 2.43
C VAL A 331 16.50 28.30 1.95
N GLY A 332 16.61 27.55 0.84
CA GLY A 332 17.89 27.21 0.20
C GLY A 332 18.56 25.94 0.76
N GLU A 333 17.86 25.17 1.58
CA GLU A 333 18.39 23.86 2.01
C GLU A 333 18.40 22.85 0.87
N LYS A 334 19.43 21.99 0.86
CA LYS A 334 19.45 20.80 0.02
C LYS A 334 18.76 19.66 0.77
N LEU A 335 17.86 18.96 0.08
CA LEU A 335 17.27 17.75 0.62
C LEU A 335 18.33 16.65 0.64
N THR A 336 18.88 16.38 1.82
CA THR A 336 19.94 15.37 2.01
C THR A 336 19.36 13.96 1.87
N THR A 337 20.20 12.98 1.55
CA THR A 337 19.80 11.56 1.51
C THR A 337 19.18 11.10 2.85
N SER A 338 19.72 11.56 3.98
CA SER A 338 19.16 11.25 5.30
C SER A 338 17.75 11.79 5.46
N TYR A 339 17.50 13.03 5.05
CA TYR A 339 16.16 13.62 5.07
C TYR A 339 15.20 12.85 4.14
N LEU A 340 15.60 12.61 2.88
CA LEU A 340 14.79 11.90 1.91
C LEU A 340 14.43 10.49 2.41
N ASN A 341 15.39 9.77 2.98
CA ASN A 341 15.15 8.44 3.56
C ASN A 341 14.21 8.49 4.78
N SER A 342 14.23 9.57 5.56
CA SER A 342 13.35 9.70 6.73
C SER A 342 11.88 9.90 6.36
N ILE A 343 11.59 10.54 5.24
CA ILE A 343 10.22 10.81 4.77
C ILE A 343 9.69 9.80 3.76
N PHE A 344 10.57 8.88 3.28
CA PHE A 344 10.20 7.89 2.27
C PHE A 344 9.18 6.87 2.77
N PRO A 345 9.31 6.22 3.95
CA PRO A 345 8.23 5.43 4.53
C PRO A 345 7.25 6.34 5.27
N SER A 346 5.97 6.03 5.22
CA SER A 346 4.99 6.63 6.14
C SER A 346 5.10 6.00 7.53
N PRO A 347 4.73 6.71 8.62
CA PRO A 347 4.51 6.07 9.91
C PRO A 347 3.47 4.97 9.80
N SER A 348 3.80 3.75 10.26
CA SER A 348 2.95 2.57 10.14
C SER A 348 2.70 1.92 11.50
N TRP A 349 1.44 1.59 11.77
CA TRP A 349 0.98 0.85 12.95
C TRP A 349 -0.34 0.17 12.64
N VAL A 350 -0.74 -0.84 13.42
CA VAL A 350 -1.91 -1.66 13.16
C VAL A 350 -3.02 -1.36 14.17
N VAL A 351 -4.20 -1.08 13.67
CA VAL A 351 -5.46 -1.15 14.43
C VAL A 351 -6.03 -2.55 14.22
N ASP A 352 -6.05 -3.37 15.26
CA ASP A 352 -6.29 -4.82 15.15
C ASP A 352 -7.50 -5.32 15.95
N SER A 353 -8.16 -4.42 16.65
CA SER A 353 -9.27 -4.80 17.54
C SER A 353 -10.23 -3.62 17.77
N PRO A 354 -11.49 -3.89 18.18
CA PRO A 354 -12.39 -2.84 18.62
C PRO A 354 -11.80 -1.98 19.73
N ALA A 355 -11.02 -2.56 20.65
CA ALA A 355 -10.40 -1.83 21.73
C ALA A 355 -9.35 -0.83 21.23
N SER A 356 -8.48 -1.24 20.30
CA SER A 356 -7.49 -0.35 19.68
C SER A 356 -8.16 0.72 18.81
N ALA A 357 -9.19 0.37 18.04
CA ALA A 357 -9.91 1.31 17.18
C ALA A 357 -10.70 2.37 18.01
N ASN A 358 -11.36 1.96 19.09
CA ASN A 358 -12.19 2.86 19.91
C ASN A 358 -11.38 3.97 20.59
N GLN A 359 -10.06 3.80 20.78
CA GLN A 359 -9.20 4.85 21.32
C GLN A 359 -9.13 6.09 20.43
N TYR A 360 -9.34 5.90 19.12
CA TYR A 360 -9.25 6.94 18.10
C TYR A 360 -10.62 7.27 17.47
N LEU A 361 -11.70 6.63 17.95
CA LEU A 361 -13.05 6.87 17.46
C LEU A 361 -13.67 8.05 18.20
N LYS A 362 -14.00 9.10 17.48
CA LYS A 362 -14.71 10.29 17.99
C LYS A 362 -16.10 10.37 17.34
N PRO A 363 -17.01 11.23 17.83
CA PRO A 363 -18.29 11.46 17.16
C PRO A 363 -18.17 11.85 15.67
N SER A 364 -17.05 12.48 15.30
CA SER A 364 -16.71 12.84 13.91
C SER A 364 -16.20 11.67 13.07
N GLY A 365 -15.93 10.51 13.67
CA GLY A 365 -15.34 9.33 13.04
C GLY A 365 -14.02 8.91 13.68
N PHE A 366 -13.32 7.97 13.03
CA PHE A 366 -11.98 7.56 13.44
C PHE A 366 -10.98 8.69 13.14
N ASP A 367 -10.19 9.08 14.13
CA ASP A 367 -9.38 10.31 14.09
C ASP A 367 -7.91 10.02 14.46
N TRP A 368 -7.20 9.42 13.52
CA TRP A 368 -5.74 9.40 13.53
C TRP A 368 -5.23 9.77 12.13
N PHE A 369 -4.71 10.97 11.99
CA PHE A 369 -4.25 11.51 10.70
C PHE A 369 -2.71 11.67 10.64
N GLY A 370 -2.03 11.33 11.73
CA GLY A 370 -0.60 11.41 11.89
C GLY A 370 -0.16 11.41 13.37
N PRO A 371 1.12 11.53 13.66
CA PRO A 371 1.64 11.67 15.01
C PRO A 371 0.95 12.78 15.77
N THR A 372 0.68 12.58 17.06
CA THR A 372 -0.06 13.54 17.89
C THR A 372 0.55 14.94 17.82
N GLY A 373 -0.25 15.94 17.44
CA GLY A 373 0.20 17.33 17.34
C GLY A 373 1.24 17.56 16.22
N TYR A 374 1.21 16.77 15.16
CA TYR A 374 2.17 16.91 14.06
C TYR A 374 2.14 18.30 13.43
N GLU A 375 0.99 18.94 13.36
CA GLU A 375 0.84 20.32 12.84
C GLU A 375 1.69 21.32 13.64
N GLN A 376 1.60 21.26 14.99
CA GLN A 376 2.40 22.11 15.87
C GLN A 376 3.87 21.71 15.84
N GLN A 377 4.20 20.43 15.69
CA GLN A 377 5.57 19.97 15.55
C GLN A 377 6.19 20.55 14.26
N TYR A 378 5.48 20.52 13.12
CA TYR A 378 5.94 21.16 11.88
C TYR A 378 6.00 22.67 12.00
N ALA A 379 5.01 23.34 12.58
CA ALA A 379 5.04 24.79 12.77
C ALA A 379 6.28 25.22 13.55
N LYS A 380 6.65 24.46 14.61
CA LYS A 380 7.90 24.68 15.35
C LYS A 380 9.14 24.48 14.50
N LEU A 381 9.21 23.43 13.66
CA LEU A 381 10.34 23.21 12.76
C LEU A 381 10.48 24.33 11.72
N TRP A 382 9.37 24.85 11.22
CA TRP A 382 9.33 25.94 10.24
C TRP A 382 9.52 27.31 10.86
N GLN A 383 9.57 27.43 12.20
CA GLN A 383 9.65 28.68 12.92
C GLN A 383 8.48 29.64 12.57
N VAL A 384 7.28 29.08 12.38
CA VAL A 384 6.04 29.80 12.13
C VAL A 384 5.05 29.50 13.26
N GLY A 385 4.38 30.54 13.78
CA GLY A 385 3.46 30.42 14.90
C GLY A 385 3.01 31.79 15.36
#